data_899397b22ec232b87c7b2cb927587abd
#
_entry.id   899397b22ec232b87c7b2cb927587abd
#
_cell.length_a   1.000
_cell.length_b   1.000
_cell.length_c   1.000
_cell.angle_alpha   90.00
_cell.angle_beta   90.00
_cell.angle_gamma   90.00
#
_symmetry.space_group_name_H-M   'P 1'
#
loop_
_entity.id
_entity.type
_entity.pdbx_description
1 polymer ?
#
loop_
_entity_poly.entity_id
_entity_poly.type
_entity_poly.pdbx_seq_one_letter_code
_entity_poly.pdbx_strand_id
1 'polypeptide(L)'
;MRFPRVLAVIGLALLASCTSESSSPLTTPATPNSTVPETTTTTLPPPPPSESLTLAQVARIANDNLQSKSIVHSGTGLFFAQNMMYRHNVAVFDRDGNEVALISDSVNLADFGIDTKGRSPQVKGSPVEAAFTSDGKYAYVSNYKMYGKGWNPVADDSCQSRNWDPSYVYRIDTTTFAIDQVIEVGAVPKFLLVSPDDRTLVVSNFCSEDVSIVDLASAREVERVFVGLHPRGIAITKDSQFAYVTVMGGGNVTRIDLATYATEKITAAGFTPRHVVLSPDDSVIYVTNNKSGTVRKVSTTTGELLGVVSTGREPRTMVMSTDGTALYVVNYLDDVLAKVRTSDMMVIQQVPTGDRPIGVTLDAQTSRIWVANYSGSLLVFEDA
;
A
#
# COMPACT_ATOMS: atom_id res chain seq x y z
N MET A 1 -57.69 1.59 15.11
CA MET A 1 -58.79 2.27 14.41
C MET A 1 -58.39 2.48 12.95
N ARG A 2 -59.16 1.80 12.09
CA ARG A 2 -59.47 2.10 10.68
C ARG A 2 -58.34 2.34 9.65
N PHE A 3 -58.14 1.31 8.83
CA PHE A 3 -57.86 1.40 7.39
C PHE A 3 -59.03 2.05 6.61
N PRO A 4 -58.85 2.55 5.36
CA PRO A 4 -59.16 1.76 4.18
C PRO A 4 -58.17 1.98 2.99
N ARG A 5 -57.87 0.94 2.23
CA ARG A 5 -58.43 0.38 0.97
C ARG A 5 -58.29 1.27 -0.27
N VAL A 6 -57.39 0.87 -1.22
CA VAL A 6 -57.59 0.12 -2.47
C VAL A 6 -58.25 0.93 -3.61
N LEU A 7 -57.58 1.06 -4.75
CA LEU A 7 -58.20 0.89 -6.08
C LEU A 7 -57.14 0.54 -7.14
N ALA A 8 -57.39 -0.60 -7.80
CA ALA A 8 -56.75 -1.08 -9.01
C ALA A 8 -57.53 -0.55 -10.22
N VAL A 9 -56.87 -0.28 -11.34
CA VAL A 9 -57.53 -0.13 -12.64
C VAL A 9 -56.78 -0.99 -13.69
N ILE A 10 -57.64 -1.81 -14.33
CA ILE A 10 -57.41 -2.78 -15.41
C ILE A 10 -57.66 -2.08 -16.77
N GLY A 11 -57.03 -2.55 -17.79
CA GLY A 11 -57.50 -2.41 -19.18
C GLY A 11 -56.37 -2.09 -20.17
N LEU A 12 -56.23 -2.59 -21.32
CA LEU A 12 -57.05 -3.43 -22.21
C LEU A 12 -56.16 -3.83 -23.38
N ALA A 13 -56.17 -5.05 -23.79
CA ALA A 13 -55.51 -5.58 -24.97
C ALA A 13 -56.32 -5.22 -26.25
N LEU A 14 -55.63 -4.93 -27.35
CA LEU A 14 -56.24 -4.89 -28.67
C LEU A 14 -55.43 -5.74 -29.65
N LEU A 15 -56.11 -6.81 -30.08
CA LEU A 15 -55.73 -7.68 -31.22
C LEU A 15 -56.19 -7.01 -32.53
N ALA A 16 -55.40 -7.02 -33.56
CA ALA A 16 -55.89 -6.85 -34.94
C ALA A 16 -55.20 -7.83 -35.86
N SER A 17 -56.00 -8.45 -36.67
CA SER A 17 -55.84 -9.63 -37.46
C SER A 17 -55.15 -9.42 -38.81
N CYS A 18 -54.69 -10.55 -39.37
CA CYS A 18 -54.12 -10.80 -40.69
C CYS A 18 -55.02 -10.43 -41.87
N THR A 19 -54.41 -9.98 -42.97
CA THR A 19 -54.85 -10.35 -44.30
C THR A 19 -53.64 -10.64 -45.18
N SER A 20 -53.73 -11.76 -45.88
CA SER A 20 -52.76 -12.31 -46.83
C SER A 20 -53.02 -11.73 -48.22
N GLU A 21 -51.99 -11.23 -48.90
CA GLU A 21 -51.97 -11.13 -50.35
C GLU A 21 -50.70 -11.70 -50.94
N SER A 22 -50.85 -12.55 -51.93
CA SER A 22 -49.83 -13.25 -52.67
C SER A 22 -49.32 -12.38 -53.83
N SER A 23 -47.99 -12.28 -54.02
CA SER A 23 -47.38 -11.84 -55.25
C SER A 23 -46.06 -12.58 -55.51
N SER A 24 -45.91 -12.94 -56.79
CA SER A 24 -44.87 -13.82 -57.36
C SER A 24 -43.46 -13.24 -57.34
N PRO A 25 -42.42 -14.06 -57.57
CA PRO A 25 -41.05 -13.73 -57.22
C PRO A 25 -40.35 -12.86 -58.24
N LEU A 26 -39.74 -11.77 -57.82
CA LEU A 26 -38.75 -10.99 -58.56
C LEU A 26 -37.35 -11.57 -58.30
N THR A 27 -36.67 -11.93 -59.37
CA THR A 27 -35.27 -12.37 -59.36
C THR A 27 -34.35 -11.20 -58.97
N THR A 28 -33.66 -11.37 -57.86
CA THR A 28 -32.58 -10.47 -57.43
C THR A 28 -31.24 -10.86 -58.09
N PRO A 29 -30.42 -9.90 -58.55
CA PRO A 29 -29.09 -10.21 -59.07
C PRO A 29 -28.13 -10.58 -57.95
N ALA A 30 -27.23 -11.54 -58.21
CA ALA A 30 -26.21 -12.01 -57.28
C ALA A 30 -25.24 -10.88 -56.89
N THR A 31 -25.12 -10.62 -55.61
CA THR A 31 -24.08 -9.78 -55.00
C THR A 31 -22.75 -10.51 -55.06
N PRO A 32 -21.64 -9.85 -55.45
CA PRO A 32 -20.33 -10.49 -55.39
C PRO A 32 -19.91 -10.75 -53.94
N ASN A 33 -19.48 -11.96 -53.66
CA ASN A 33 -18.89 -12.39 -52.41
C ASN A 33 -17.61 -11.59 -52.15
N SER A 34 -17.69 -10.57 -51.30
CA SER A 34 -16.55 -9.88 -50.74
C SER A 34 -16.02 -10.74 -49.61
N THR A 35 -15.02 -11.56 -49.86
CA THR A 35 -14.20 -12.20 -48.84
C THR A 35 -13.38 -11.10 -48.16
N VAL A 36 -13.87 -10.58 -47.02
CA VAL A 36 -13.05 -9.80 -46.07
C VAL A 36 -12.02 -10.78 -45.52
N PRO A 37 -10.71 -10.52 -45.65
CA PRO A 37 -9.72 -11.37 -45.01
C PRO A 37 -9.95 -11.33 -43.46
N GLU A 38 -10.18 -12.48 -42.86
CA GLU A 38 -10.13 -12.61 -41.39
C GLU A 38 -8.74 -12.16 -40.94
N THR A 39 -8.70 -11.00 -40.28
CA THR A 39 -7.50 -10.54 -39.56
C THR A 39 -7.33 -11.48 -38.38
N THR A 40 -6.51 -12.51 -38.52
CA THR A 40 -6.06 -13.32 -37.39
C THR A 40 -5.26 -12.41 -36.45
N THR A 41 -5.94 -11.94 -35.41
CA THR A 41 -5.26 -11.26 -34.31
C THR A 41 -4.39 -12.31 -33.63
N THR A 42 -3.11 -12.33 -33.94
CA THR A 42 -2.14 -13.15 -33.22
C THR A 42 -2.03 -12.57 -31.82
N THR A 43 -2.75 -13.14 -30.86
CA THR A 43 -2.56 -12.82 -29.44
C THR A 43 -1.17 -13.28 -29.05
N LEU A 44 -0.31 -12.34 -28.65
CA LEU A 44 0.96 -12.69 -28.05
C LEU A 44 0.72 -13.61 -26.85
N PRO A 45 1.58 -14.62 -26.62
CA PRO A 45 1.47 -15.46 -25.45
C PRO A 45 1.54 -14.58 -24.18
N PRO A 46 0.85 -14.93 -23.09
CA PRO A 46 0.95 -14.20 -21.85
C PRO A 46 2.41 -14.16 -21.40
N PRO A 47 2.83 -13.08 -20.71
CA PRO A 47 4.19 -13.00 -20.17
C PRO A 47 4.44 -14.17 -19.20
N PRO A 48 5.69 -14.64 -19.08
CA PRO A 48 6.03 -15.71 -18.16
C PRO A 48 5.73 -15.27 -16.71
N PRO A 49 5.34 -16.20 -15.82
CA PRO A 49 5.06 -15.86 -14.43
C PRO A 49 6.32 -15.37 -13.71
N SER A 50 6.16 -14.40 -12.82
CA SER A 50 7.28 -13.79 -12.09
C SER A 50 8.15 -14.82 -11.36
N GLU A 51 7.58 -15.92 -10.87
CA GLU A 51 8.33 -17.00 -10.23
C GLU A 51 9.37 -17.68 -11.15
N SER A 52 9.25 -17.56 -12.46
CA SER A 52 10.17 -18.13 -13.46
C SER A 52 11.23 -17.14 -13.95
N LEU A 53 11.08 -15.86 -13.61
CA LEU A 53 12.01 -14.79 -14.00
C LEU A 53 13.21 -14.70 -13.06
N THR A 54 14.24 -13.97 -13.46
CA THR A 54 15.50 -13.83 -12.71
C THR A 54 15.77 -12.37 -12.40
N LEU A 55 15.97 -12.05 -11.11
CA LEU A 55 16.35 -10.72 -10.66
C LEU A 55 17.78 -10.39 -11.06
N ALA A 56 17.97 -9.27 -11.72
CA ALA A 56 19.28 -8.69 -12.02
C ALA A 56 19.30 -7.21 -11.59
N GLN A 57 20.38 -6.78 -10.93
CA GLN A 57 20.57 -5.36 -10.61
C GLN A 57 20.87 -4.58 -11.90
N VAL A 58 20.06 -3.56 -12.19
CA VAL A 58 20.19 -2.72 -13.39
C VAL A 58 20.64 -1.30 -13.07
N ALA A 59 20.41 -0.80 -11.83
CA ALA A 59 20.88 0.53 -11.45
C ALA A 59 21.22 0.61 -9.96
N ARG A 60 22.03 1.61 -9.62
CA ARG A 60 22.33 2.08 -8.27
C ARG A 60 22.30 3.60 -8.26
N ILE A 61 21.49 4.17 -7.39
CA ILE A 61 21.34 5.60 -7.17
C ILE A 61 21.88 5.91 -5.77
N ALA A 62 22.79 6.87 -5.68
CA ALA A 62 23.34 7.34 -4.40
C ALA A 62 23.62 8.84 -4.51
N ASN A 63 23.13 9.57 -3.53
CA ASN A 63 23.43 11.00 -3.38
C ASN A 63 23.39 11.40 -1.91
N ASP A 64 23.79 12.64 -1.63
CA ASP A 64 23.85 13.14 -0.25
C ASP A 64 22.49 13.35 0.42
N ASN A 65 21.39 13.33 -0.34
CA ASN A 65 20.03 13.48 0.17
C ASN A 65 19.44 12.15 0.67
N LEU A 66 20.05 11.03 0.29
CA LEU A 66 19.53 9.71 0.61
C LEU A 66 20.02 9.21 1.97
N GLN A 67 19.08 8.81 2.80
CA GLN A 67 19.23 8.00 4.01
C GLN A 67 17.87 7.42 4.38
N SER A 68 17.35 6.65 3.43
CA SER A 68 15.93 6.35 3.36
C SER A 68 15.51 5.29 4.39
N LYS A 69 14.34 5.49 4.97
CA LYS A 69 13.62 4.54 5.81
C LYS A 69 12.65 3.68 5.00
N SER A 70 12.18 4.21 3.89
CA SER A 70 11.33 3.51 2.92
C SER A 70 11.54 4.09 1.52
N ILE A 71 11.05 3.37 0.53
CA ILE A 71 10.87 3.79 -0.86
C ILE A 71 9.51 3.29 -1.32
N VAL A 72 8.70 4.16 -1.90
CA VAL A 72 7.35 3.82 -2.34
C VAL A 72 7.09 4.37 -3.73
N HIS A 73 6.58 3.51 -4.61
CA HIS A 73 6.19 3.87 -5.97
C HIS A 73 4.77 4.48 -5.98
N SER A 74 4.60 5.57 -6.72
CA SER A 74 3.32 6.30 -6.83
C SER A 74 2.25 5.59 -7.67
N GLY A 75 2.60 4.53 -8.39
CA GLY A 75 1.77 3.96 -9.46
C GLY A 75 1.91 4.67 -10.81
N THR A 76 2.46 5.90 -10.84
CA THR A 76 2.57 6.75 -12.04
C THR A 76 4.01 7.03 -12.48
N GLY A 77 5.00 6.40 -11.81
CA GLY A 77 6.41 6.47 -12.18
C GLY A 77 7.27 7.41 -11.33
N LEU A 78 6.73 7.89 -10.21
CA LEU A 78 7.51 8.59 -9.18
C LEU A 78 7.81 7.63 -8.02
N PHE A 79 8.98 7.78 -7.43
CA PHE A 79 9.44 7.01 -6.28
C PHE A 79 9.80 7.97 -5.14
N PHE A 80 9.08 7.86 -4.03
CA PHE A 80 9.28 8.69 -2.86
C PHE A 80 10.14 7.96 -1.84
N ALA A 81 11.31 8.51 -1.55
CA ALA A 81 12.26 8.01 -0.55
C ALA A 81 12.17 8.86 0.71
N GLN A 82 11.70 8.26 1.83
CA GLN A 82 11.50 8.94 3.10
C GLN A 82 12.77 8.92 3.92
N ASN A 83 13.42 10.09 4.08
CA ASN A 83 14.71 10.25 4.75
C ASN A 83 14.53 10.75 6.20
N MET A 84 14.04 9.85 7.08
CA MET A 84 13.67 10.15 8.47
C MET A 84 14.82 10.67 9.31
N MET A 85 16.00 10.05 9.16
CA MET A 85 17.15 10.33 10.03
C MET A 85 18.14 11.24 9.33
N TYR A 86 18.61 12.27 10.04
CA TYR A 86 19.65 13.21 9.63
C TYR A 86 19.32 14.12 8.44
N ARG A 87 18.50 13.72 7.49
CA ARG A 87 18.17 14.50 6.29
C ARG A 87 16.86 15.26 6.42
N HIS A 88 15.85 14.66 7.06
CA HIS A 88 14.54 15.31 7.30
C HIS A 88 13.89 15.84 6.02
N ASN A 89 13.77 14.97 5.03
CA ASN A 89 13.14 15.30 3.74
C ASN A 89 12.54 14.05 3.08
N VAL A 90 11.79 14.29 2.01
CA VAL A 90 11.38 13.25 1.05
C VAL A 90 12.07 13.55 -0.26
N ALA A 91 12.93 12.67 -0.74
CA ALA A 91 13.53 12.73 -2.06
C ALA A 91 12.66 11.98 -3.05
N VAL A 92 12.36 12.60 -4.19
CA VAL A 92 11.49 12.04 -5.22
C VAL A 92 12.32 11.76 -6.47
N PHE A 93 12.20 10.54 -6.98
CA PHE A 93 12.91 10.07 -8.17
C PHE A 93 11.93 9.69 -9.28
N ASP A 94 12.35 9.86 -10.54
CA ASP A 94 11.69 9.29 -11.70
C ASP A 94 12.16 7.83 -11.97
N ARG A 95 11.61 7.20 -13.01
CA ARG A 95 12.00 5.82 -13.41
C ARG A 95 13.43 5.66 -13.88
N ASP A 96 14.03 6.75 -14.32
CA ASP A 96 15.44 6.77 -14.78
C ASP A 96 16.41 6.99 -13.62
N GLY A 97 15.89 7.24 -12.41
CA GLY A 97 16.67 7.46 -11.20
C GLY A 97 17.14 8.89 -11.02
N ASN A 98 16.58 9.84 -11.76
CA ASN A 98 16.85 11.26 -11.55
C ASN A 98 16.05 11.77 -10.35
N GLU A 99 16.70 12.53 -9.45
CA GLU A 99 16.01 13.27 -8.39
C GLU A 99 15.24 14.44 -9.02
N VAL A 100 13.91 14.37 -8.97
CA VAL A 100 13.01 15.39 -9.57
C VAL A 100 12.49 16.38 -8.54
N ALA A 101 12.51 16.02 -7.24
CA ALA A 101 12.16 16.92 -6.16
C ALA A 101 12.81 16.51 -4.84
N LEU A 102 13.05 17.51 -3.98
CA LEU A 102 13.47 17.35 -2.60
C LEU A 102 12.51 18.13 -1.70
N ILE A 103 11.66 17.44 -0.96
CA ILE A 103 10.57 18.04 -0.19
C ILE A 103 10.99 18.12 1.28
N SER A 104 11.02 19.34 1.83
CA SER A 104 11.29 19.54 3.26
C SER A 104 10.15 19.01 4.11
N ASP A 105 10.47 18.44 5.29
CA ASP A 105 9.50 18.02 6.30
C ASP A 105 9.04 19.15 7.24
N SER A 106 9.49 20.39 6.99
CA SER A 106 9.17 21.56 7.81
C SER A 106 7.85 22.20 7.38
N VAL A 107 6.95 22.39 8.34
CA VAL A 107 5.66 23.05 8.13
C VAL A 107 5.36 24.04 9.25
N ASN A 108 4.51 25.01 8.96
CA ASN A 108 3.86 25.83 9.98
C ASN A 108 2.42 25.29 10.18
N LEU A 109 2.16 24.61 11.27
CA LEU A 109 0.86 23.96 11.56
C LEU A 109 -0.31 24.94 11.58
N ALA A 110 -0.05 26.22 11.89
CA ALA A 110 -1.09 27.25 11.88
C ALA A 110 -1.63 27.54 10.47
N ASP A 111 -0.81 27.34 9.43
CA ASP A 111 -1.24 27.52 8.03
C ASP A 111 -2.27 26.46 7.60
N PHE A 112 -2.35 25.35 8.35
CA PHE A 112 -3.31 24.26 8.17
C PHE A 112 -4.46 24.29 9.19
N GLY A 113 -4.58 25.38 9.98
CA GLY A 113 -5.64 25.53 10.98
C GLY A 113 -5.51 24.64 12.22
N ILE A 114 -4.30 24.10 12.49
CA ILE A 114 -4.06 23.21 13.62
C ILE A 114 -3.76 24.03 14.87
N ASP A 115 -4.54 23.81 15.93
CA ASP A 115 -4.29 24.39 17.27
C ASP A 115 -3.15 23.59 17.96
N THR A 116 -2.02 24.24 18.15
CA THR A 116 -0.84 23.66 18.77
C THR A 116 -0.86 23.68 20.31
N LYS A 117 -1.95 24.18 20.91
CA LYS A 117 -2.13 24.24 22.37
C LYS A 117 -0.97 24.94 23.09
N GLY A 118 -0.48 26.03 22.52
CA GLY A 118 0.63 26.84 23.08
C GLY A 118 2.03 26.38 22.72
N ARG A 119 2.19 25.29 21.97
CA ARG A 119 3.48 24.89 21.39
C ARG A 119 3.80 25.72 20.14
N SER A 120 5.06 25.70 19.69
CA SER A 120 5.44 26.34 18.42
C SER A 120 4.63 25.75 17.25
N PRO A 121 4.00 26.56 16.40
CA PRO A 121 3.40 26.06 15.17
C PRO A 121 4.46 25.68 14.12
N GLN A 122 5.65 26.25 14.18
CA GLN A 122 6.74 25.88 13.29
C GLN A 122 7.39 24.59 13.77
N VAL A 123 7.28 23.54 12.97
CA VAL A 123 7.78 22.20 13.29
C VAL A 123 8.52 21.58 12.12
N LYS A 124 9.34 20.59 12.45
CA LYS A 124 9.90 19.62 11.49
C LYS A 124 9.32 18.25 11.78
N GLY A 125 9.02 17.50 10.74
CA GLY A 125 8.63 16.11 10.82
C GLY A 125 9.83 15.17 10.85
N SER A 126 9.55 13.91 10.59
CA SER A 126 10.52 12.83 10.38
C SER A 126 9.88 11.81 9.45
N PRO A 127 9.94 11.98 8.14
CA PRO A 127 9.20 11.17 7.18
C PRO A 127 9.64 9.70 7.24
N VAL A 128 8.68 8.79 7.40
CA VAL A 128 8.92 7.34 7.61
C VAL A 128 8.45 6.52 6.44
N GLU A 129 7.21 6.74 6.00
CA GLU A 129 6.53 5.93 5.00
C GLU A 129 5.61 6.79 4.16
N ALA A 130 5.29 6.33 2.96
CA ALA A 130 4.33 6.98 2.07
C ALA A 130 3.23 6.01 1.61
N ALA A 131 2.08 6.56 1.26
CA ALA A 131 1.01 5.89 0.53
C ALA A 131 0.42 6.87 -0.48
N PHE A 132 -0.11 6.35 -1.58
CA PHE A 132 -0.64 7.17 -2.66
C PHE A 132 -2.12 6.91 -2.87
N THR A 133 -2.82 7.92 -3.40
CA THR A 133 -4.12 7.71 -4.04
C THR A 133 -3.95 6.83 -5.28
N SER A 134 -5.01 6.14 -5.69
CA SER A 134 -4.99 5.18 -6.80
C SER A 134 -4.56 5.81 -8.14
N ASP A 135 -4.83 7.11 -8.31
CA ASP A 135 -4.40 7.92 -9.46
C ASP A 135 -2.97 8.48 -9.34
N GLY A 136 -2.32 8.26 -8.19
CA GLY A 136 -0.98 8.75 -7.89
C GLY A 136 -0.86 10.27 -7.71
N LYS A 137 -2.00 10.99 -7.63
CA LYS A 137 -2.02 12.45 -7.53
C LYS A 137 -1.58 12.97 -6.17
N TYR A 138 -1.89 12.25 -5.11
CA TYR A 138 -1.53 12.62 -3.75
C TYR A 138 -0.70 11.53 -3.09
N ALA A 139 0.39 11.95 -2.43
CA ALA A 139 1.17 11.14 -1.51
C ALA A 139 0.81 11.53 -0.08
N TYR A 140 0.52 10.56 0.77
CA TYR A 140 0.40 10.74 2.22
C TYR A 140 1.67 10.24 2.87
N VAL A 141 2.35 11.08 3.66
CA VAL A 141 3.64 10.76 4.29
C VAL A 141 3.51 10.84 5.80
N SER A 142 3.76 9.74 6.49
CA SER A 142 3.78 9.70 7.96
C SER A 142 5.07 10.31 8.51
N ASN A 143 4.97 11.04 9.62
CA ASN A 143 6.12 11.57 10.33
C ASN A 143 6.29 10.86 11.68
N TYR A 144 7.44 10.23 11.89
CA TYR A 144 7.77 9.49 13.11
C TYR A 144 7.51 10.31 14.38
N LYS A 145 7.86 11.58 14.37
CA LYS A 145 7.66 12.55 15.44
C LYS A 145 7.80 13.96 14.91
N MET A 146 7.32 14.92 15.71
CA MET A 146 7.42 16.34 15.40
C MET A 146 8.47 17.00 16.28
N TYR A 147 9.31 17.83 15.68
CA TYR A 147 10.32 18.62 16.38
C TYR A 147 9.94 20.10 16.34
N GLY A 148 9.91 20.73 17.51
CA GLY A 148 9.60 22.15 17.64
C GLY A 148 9.68 22.60 19.10
N LYS A 149 9.72 23.90 19.34
CA LYS A 149 9.73 24.44 20.70
C LYS A 149 8.42 24.10 21.42
N GLY A 150 8.53 23.49 22.59
CA GLY A 150 7.39 23.08 23.40
C GLY A 150 6.80 21.71 23.03
N TRP A 151 7.34 21.04 22.01
CA TRP A 151 6.95 19.69 21.64
C TRP A 151 7.72 18.65 22.47
N ASN A 152 7.03 17.60 22.88
CA ASN A 152 7.59 16.45 23.62
C ASN A 152 7.49 15.17 22.77
N PRO A 153 8.36 15.01 21.77
CA PRO A 153 8.34 13.82 20.93
C PRO A 153 8.84 12.59 21.70
N VAL A 154 8.37 11.41 21.29
CA VAL A 154 8.91 10.14 21.76
C VAL A 154 10.42 10.08 21.52
N ALA A 155 11.19 9.72 22.55
CA ALA A 155 12.67 9.70 22.43
C ALA A 155 13.14 8.61 21.45
N ASP A 156 12.58 7.40 21.57
CA ASP A 156 12.94 6.24 20.78
C ASP A 156 11.75 5.25 20.62
N ASP A 157 12.01 4.10 20.01
CA ASP A 157 11.02 3.03 19.82
C ASP A 157 10.67 2.25 21.11
N SER A 158 11.18 2.65 22.27
CA SER A 158 10.87 1.93 23.53
C SER A 158 9.46 2.19 24.04
N CYS A 159 8.86 3.32 23.64
CA CYS A 159 7.50 3.73 24.01
C CYS A 159 7.21 3.68 25.51
N GLN A 160 8.23 3.88 26.35
CA GLN A 160 8.11 3.72 27.82
C GLN A 160 7.28 4.81 28.48
N SER A 161 7.27 6.01 27.91
CA SER A 161 6.40 7.10 28.36
C SER A 161 5.07 7.03 27.61
N ARG A 162 3.98 7.43 28.25
CA ARG A 162 2.66 7.59 27.61
C ARG A 162 2.21 9.05 27.48
N ASN A 163 3.09 9.97 27.79
CA ASN A 163 2.82 11.40 27.76
C ASN A 163 3.68 12.07 26.68
N TRP A 164 3.40 11.74 25.42
CA TRP A 164 4.03 12.35 24.26
C TRP A 164 2.99 13.06 23.38
N ASP A 165 3.47 13.96 22.56
CA ASP A 165 2.65 14.66 21.59
C ASP A 165 2.23 13.72 20.43
N PRO A 166 1.09 13.99 19.80
CA PRO A 166 0.69 13.33 18.57
C PRO A 166 1.68 13.65 17.44
N SER A 167 1.61 12.89 16.37
CA SER A 167 2.33 13.19 15.14
C SER A 167 1.35 13.48 14.00
N TYR A 168 1.87 13.69 12.80
CA TYR A 168 1.08 14.12 11.66
C TYR A 168 1.44 13.35 10.40
N VAL A 169 0.45 13.20 9.54
CA VAL A 169 0.60 12.78 8.16
C VAL A 169 0.52 14.03 7.29
N TYR A 170 1.46 14.17 6.36
CA TYR A 170 1.47 15.23 5.36
C TYR A 170 0.90 14.70 4.05
N ARG A 171 -0.04 15.43 3.43
CA ARG A 171 -0.42 15.19 2.05
C ARG A 171 0.45 16.06 1.15
N ILE A 172 1.01 15.46 0.11
CA ILE A 172 1.85 16.09 -0.89
C ILE A 172 1.17 15.93 -2.25
N ASP A 173 0.92 17.03 -2.93
CA ASP A 173 0.51 17.02 -4.34
C ASP A 173 1.72 16.61 -5.20
N THR A 174 1.57 15.53 -5.97
CA THR A 174 2.70 14.95 -6.75
C THR A 174 3.02 15.73 -8.02
N THR A 175 2.22 16.71 -8.38
CA THR A 175 2.49 17.62 -9.52
C THR A 175 3.32 18.83 -9.09
N THR A 176 2.99 19.40 -7.94
CA THR A 176 3.66 20.60 -7.41
C THR A 176 4.72 20.30 -6.37
N PHE A 177 4.72 19.09 -5.81
CA PHE A 177 5.54 18.63 -4.68
C PHE A 177 5.35 19.49 -3.41
N ALA A 178 4.22 20.19 -3.31
CA ALA A 178 3.86 20.98 -2.14
C ALA A 178 3.13 20.14 -1.10
N ILE A 179 3.41 20.38 0.19
CA ILE A 179 2.58 19.89 1.29
C ILE A 179 1.34 20.78 1.35
N ASP A 180 0.17 20.25 1.01
CA ASP A 180 -1.08 21.01 0.93
C ASP A 180 -2.08 20.65 2.03
N GLN A 181 -1.80 19.61 2.83
CA GLN A 181 -2.64 19.20 3.94
C GLN A 181 -1.81 18.53 5.04
N VAL A 182 -2.20 18.72 6.30
CA VAL A 182 -1.59 18.11 7.47
C VAL A 182 -2.69 17.52 8.35
N ILE A 183 -2.55 16.24 8.71
CA ILE A 183 -3.58 15.46 9.43
C ILE A 183 -2.97 14.94 10.73
N GLU A 184 -3.59 15.26 11.87
CA GLU A 184 -3.16 14.74 13.17
C GLU A 184 -3.51 13.25 13.29
N VAL A 185 -2.55 12.46 13.83
CA VAL A 185 -2.68 11.03 14.09
C VAL A 185 -2.04 10.68 15.44
N GLY A 186 -1.98 9.41 15.80
CA GLY A 186 -1.36 8.97 17.04
C GLY A 186 0.15 9.16 17.08
N ALA A 187 0.78 8.65 18.15
CA ALA A 187 2.22 8.81 18.38
C ALA A 187 3.03 7.76 17.62
N VAL A 188 4.07 8.21 16.95
CA VAL A 188 5.02 7.39 16.19
C VAL A 188 4.34 6.60 15.08
N PRO A 189 3.68 7.26 14.10
CA PRO A 189 3.15 6.56 12.94
C PRO A 189 4.29 5.91 12.14
N LYS A 190 4.18 4.60 11.90
CA LYS A 190 5.23 3.79 11.25
C LYS A 190 4.88 3.35 9.85
N PHE A 191 3.61 3.15 9.58
CA PHE A 191 3.13 2.71 8.29
C PHE A 191 1.75 3.30 8.03
N LEU A 192 1.42 3.50 6.78
CA LEU A 192 0.12 3.98 6.37
C LEU A 192 -0.22 3.41 4.99
N LEU A 193 -1.51 3.33 4.71
CA LEU A 193 -2.01 2.88 3.41
C LEU A 193 -3.35 3.57 3.10
N VAL A 194 -3.50 4.02 1.87
CA VAL A 194 -4.77 4.51 1.33
C VAL A 194 -5.59 3.31 0.90
N SER A 195 -6.89 3.30 1.21
CA SER A 195 -7.81 2.27 0.73
C SER A 195 -7.96 2.32 -0.80
N PRO A 196 -8.16 1.19 -1.49
CA PRO A 196 -8.28 1.15 -2.95
C PRO A 196 -9.38 2.04 -3.55
N ASP A 197 -10.40 2.40 -2.75
CA ASP A 197 -11.47 3.34 -3.14
C ASP A 197 -11.14 4.82 -2.89
N ASP A 198 -9.92 5.13 -2.45
CA ASP A 198 -9.40 6.47 -2.12
C ASP A 198 -10.23 7.24 -1.07
N ARG A 199 -10.94 6.53 -0.18
CA ARG A 199 -11.78 7.18 0.85
C ARG A 199 -11.14 7.22 2.22
N THR A 200 -10.33 6.21 2.54
CA THR A 200 -9.80 6.00 3.88
C THR A 200 -8.28 5.91 3.86
N LEU A 201 -7.65 6.61 4.80
CA LEU A 201 -6.24 6.39 5.11
C LEU A 201 -6.14 5.67 6.46
N VAL A 202 -5.46 4.54 6.48
CA VAL A 202 -5.22 3.73 7.68
C VAL A 202 -3.77 3.95 8.13
N VAL A 203 -3.54 4.36 9.38
CA VAL A 203 -2.22 4.71 9.90
C VAL A 203 -1.91 3.94 11.17
N SER A 204 -0.85 3.16 11.20
CA SER A 204 -0.41 2.43 12.40
C SER A 204 0.45 3.33 13.29
N ASN A 205 0.01 3.57 14.53
CA ASN A 205 0.67 4.41 15.51
C ASN A 205 1.41 3.53 16.55
N PHE A 206 2.69 3.37 16.33
CA PHE A 206 3.53 2.38 17.03
C PHE A 206 3.52 2.52 18.54
N CYS A 207 3.59 3.76 19.06
CA CYS A 207 3.63 4.01 20.49
C CYS A 207 2.27 4.31 21.13
N SER A 208 1.27 4.75 20.35
CA SER A 208 -0.12 4.83 20.83
C SER A 208 -0.80 3.46 20.91
N GLU A 209 -0.20 2.42 20.32
CA GLU A 209 -0.76 1.05 20.32
C GLU A 209 -2.08 0.93 19.56
N ASP A 210 -2.33 1.85 18.63
CA ASP A 210 -3.59 2.00 17.91
C ASP A 210 -3.38 2.23 16.41
N VAL A 211 -4.49 2.31 15.71
CA VAL A 211 -4.57 2.64 14.29
C VAL A 211 -5.50 3.83 14.12
N SER A 212 -5.02 4.90 13.50
CA SER A 212 -5.87 6.01 13.07
C SER A 212 -6.58 5.64 11.78
N ILE A 213 -7.90 5.82 11.77
CA ILE A 213 -8.74 5.75 10.57
C ILE A 213 -9.08 7.20 10.18
N VAL A 214 -8.60 7.61 9.03
CA VAL A 214 -8.74 8.97 8.52
C VAL A 214 -9.69 8.96 7.33
N ASP A 215 -10.72 9.77 7.36
CA ASP A 215 -11.57 10.06 6.20
C ASP A 215 -10.87 11.09 5.31
N LEU A 216 -10.57 10.70 4.07
CA LEU A 216 -9.80 11.52 3.14
C LEU A 216 -10.58 12.71 2.59
N ALA A 217 -11.92 12.65 2.57
CA ALA A 217 -12.74 13.75 2.10
C ALA A 217 -12.76 14.92 3.10
N SER A 218 -12.84 14.62 4.40
CA SER A 218 -12.79 15.62 5.47
C SER A 218 -11.37 15.90 5.97
N ALA A 219 -10.40 15.06 5.60
CA ALA A 219 -9.01 15.11 6.07
C ALA A 219 -8.87 15.04 7.61
N ARG A 220 -9.67 14.20 8.24
CA ARG A 220 -9.71 14.07 9.69
C ARG A 220 -9.68 12.61 10.12
N GLU A 221 -9.01 12.36 11.24
CA GLU A 221 -9.18 11.13 11.98
C GLU A 221 -10.64 11.02 12.45
N VAL A 222 -11.33 9.95 12.03
CA VAL A 222 -12.73 9.68 12.37
C VAL A 222 -12.86 8.61 13.43
N GLU A 223 -11.85 7.74 13.56
CA GLU A 223 -11.80 6.70 14.58
C GLU A 223 -10.35 6.36 14.93
N ARG A 224 -10.15 5.86 16.16
CA ARG A 224 -8.89 5.35 16.66
C ARG A 224 -9.08 3.97 17.25
N VAL A 225 -8.60 2.96 16.52
CA VAL A 225 -8.81 1.54 16.86
C VAL A 225 -7.61 1.02 17.64
N PHE A 226 -7.80 0.65 18.92
CA PHE A 226 -6.75 0.00 19.71
C PHE A 226 -6.49 -1.43 19.19
N VAL A 227 -5.25 -1.75 18.86
CA VAL A 227 -4.85 -3.06 18.34
C VAL A 227 -3.80 -3.76 19.20
N GLY A 228 -3.12 -3.01 20.07
CA GLY A 228 -2.07 -3.52 20.98
C GLY A 228 -0.67 -3.05 20.61
N LEU A 229 0.32 -3.59 21.30
CA LEU A 229 1.70 -3.12 21.31
C LEU A 229 2.36 -3.12 19.93
N HIS A 230 2.86 -1.96 19.52
CA HIS A 230 3.74 -1.79 18.37
C HIS A 230 3.13 -2.19 17.03
N PRO A 231 1.96 -1.62 16.61
CA PRO A 231 1.42 -1.84 15.27
C PRO A 231 2.36 -1.29 14.20
N ARG A 232 2.44 -1.98 13.04
CA ARG A 232 3.34 -1.60 11.93
C ARG A 232 2.71 -1.74 10.56
N GLY A 233 3.08 -2.78 9.79
CA GLY A 233 2.65 -2.98 8.42
C GLY A 233 1.14 -3.12 8.30
N ILE A 234 0.57 -2.61 7.21
CA ILE A 234 -0.85 -2.62 6.91
C ILE A 234 -1.03 -3.19 5.51
N ALA A 235 -2.09 -3.97 5.31
CA ALA A 235 -2.63 -4.32 4.00
C ALA A 235 -4.14 -4.10 4.04
N ILE A 236 -4.72 -3.64 2.94
CA ILE A 236 -6.17 -3.37 2.82
C ILE A 236 -6.71 -4.22 1.66
N THR A 237 -7.87 -4.85 1.86
CA THR A 237 -8.53 -5.64 0.81
C THR A 237 -8.95 -4.78 -0.37
N LYS A 238 -9.03 -5.38 -1.57
CA LYS A 238 -9.37 -4.67 -2.81
C LYS A 238 -10.75 -4.00 -2.78
N ASP A 239 -11.68 -4.57 -2.03
CA ASP A 239 -13.01 -4.02 -1.80
C ASP A 239 -13.05 -2.91 -0.74
N SER A 240 -11.89 -2.56 -0.15
CA SER A 240 -11.74 -1.56 0.90
C SER A 240 -12.52 -1.88 2.19
N GLN A 241 -12.90 -3.15 2.43
CA GLN A 241 -13.71 -3.51 3.61
C GLN A 241 -12.86 -3.83 4.83
N PHE A 242 -11.66 -4.42 4.65
CA PHE A 242 -10.84 -4.87 5.77
C PHE A 242 -9.41 -4.35 5.68
N ALA A 243 -8.86 -3.95 6.82
CA ALA A 243 -7.43 -3.71 6.99
C ALA A 243 -6.81 -4.82 7.87
N TYR A 244 -5.64 -5.31 7.47
CA TYR A 244 -4.81 -6.24 8.23
C TYR A 244 -3.60 -5.49 8.75
N VAL A 245 -3.43 -5.45 10.07
CA VAL A 245 -2.37 -4.69 10.74
C VAL A 245 -1.47 -5.63 11.53
N THR A 246 -0.18 -5.61 11.26
CA THR A 246 0.79 -6.39 12.06
C THR A 246 0.97 -5.74 13.43
N VAL A 247 0.83 -6.51 14.50
CA VAL A 247 1.01 -6.07 15.89
C VAL A 247 2.27 -6.73 16.45
N MET A 248 3.39 -6.06 16.30
CA MET A 248 4.73 -6.63 16.50
C MET A 248 4.98 -7.06 17.94
N GLY A 249 4.55 -6.26 18.92
CA GLY A 249 4.64 -6.59 20.35
C GLY A 249 3.54 -7.55 20.83
N GLY A 250 2.43 -7.65 20.09
CA GLY A 250 1.32 -8.56 20.37
C GLY A 250 1.45 -9.95 19.75
N GLY A 251 2.38 -10.13 18.80
CA GLY A 251 2.59 -11.40 18.12
C GLY A 251 1.39 -11.88 17.28
N ASN A 252 0.67 -10.95 16.66
CA ASN A 252 -0.49 -11.25 15.82
C ASN A 252 -0.62 -10.25 14.65
N VAL A 253 -1.45 -10.58 13.68
CA VAL A 253 -2.08 -9.62 12.77
C VAL A 253 -3.49 -9.35 13.27
N THR A 254 -3.91 -8.09 13.34
CA THR A 254 -5.28 -7.72 13.65
C THR A 254 -5.99 -7.35 12.35
N ARG A 255 -7.10 -8.03 12.04
CA ARG A 255 -8.05 -7.64 11.01
C ARG A 255 -8.99 -6.60 11.60
N ILE A 256 -9.20 -5.51 10.89
CA ILE A 256 -10.12 -4.41 11.24
C ILE A 256 -11.18 -4.33 10.14
N ASP A 257 -12.44 -4.40 10.49
CA ASP A 257 -13.55 -4.05 9.60
C ASP A 257 -13.64 -2.51 9.51
N LEU A 258 -13.44 -1.94 8.33
CA LEU A 258 -13.34 -0.49 8.15
C LEU A 258 -14.71 0.23 8.22
N ALA A 259 -15.82 -0.50 8.18
CA ALA A 259 -17.16 0.08 8.33
C ALA A 259 -17.64 0.10 9.79
N THR A 260 -17.25 -0.92 10.57
CA THR A 260 -17.73 -1.11 11.96
C THR A 260 -16.65 -0.92 13.01
N TYR A 261 -15.39 -0.90 12.58
CA TYR A 261 -14.17 -0.87 13.41
C TYR A 261 -14.00 -2.10 14.32
N ALA A 262 -14.78 -3.14 14.09
CA ALA A 262 -14.64 -4.41 14.78
C ALA A 262 -13.28 -5.06 14.46
N THR A 263 -12.67 -5.70 15.46
CA THR A 263 -11.33 -6.29 15.34
C THR A 263 -11.34 -7.79 15.57
N GLU A 264 -10.48 -8.49 14.83
CA GLU A 264 -10.21 -9.93 15.00
C GLU A 264 -8.71 -10.19 14.94
N LYS A 265 -8.20 -11.08 15.82
CA LYS A 265 -6.77 -11.41 15.90
C LYS A 265 -6.45 -12.69 15.17
N ILE A 266 -5.44 -12.64 14.30
CA ILE A 266 -4.86 -13.77 13.57
C ILE A 266 -3.51 -14.10 14.18
N THR A 267 -3.47 -15.11 15.06
CA THR A 267 -2.26 -15.49 15.84
C THR A 267 -1.27 -16.35 15.06
N ALA A 268 -1.72 -17.03 14.01
CA ALA A 268 -0.83 -17.81 13.13
C ALA A 268 0.19 -16.97 12.36
N ALA A 269 0.04 -15.64 12.39
CA ALA A 269 0.94 -14.69 11.74
C ALA A 269 2.38 -14.66 12.31
N GLY A 270 2.60 -15.15 13.54
CA GLY A 270 3.94 -15.30 14.16
C GLY A 270 4.22 -14.31 15.28
N PHE A 271 5.44 -14.38 15.85
CA PHE A 271 5.76 -13.70 17.13
C PHE A 271 6.15 -12.22 17.01
N THR A 272 6.75 -11.81 15.92
CA THR A 272 7.18 -10.42 15.69
C THR A 272 6.82 -9.99 14.28
N PRO A 273 5.52 -10.01 13.97
CA PRO A 273 5.07 -9.65 12.62
C PRO A 273 5.39 -8.17 12.36
N ARG A 274 6.01 -7.89 11.19
CA ARG A 274 6.49 -6.55 10.89
C ARG A 274 5.82 -5.91 9.70
N HIS A 275 5.65 -6.66 8.62
CA HIS A 275 5.01 -6.22 7.39
C HIS A 275 4.04 -7.27 6.89
N VAL A 276 3.01 -6.86 6.18
CA VAL A 276 1.98 -7.74 5.61
C VAL A 276 1.63 -7.30 4.20
N VAL A 277 1.41 -8.26 3.32
CA VAL A 277 0.81 -8.06 1.99
C VAL A 277 -0.28 -9.10 1.75
N LEU A 278 -1.27 -8.75 0.94
CA LEU A 278 -2.36 -9.64 0.53
C LEU A 278 -2.03 -10.30 -0.81
N SER A 279 -2.54 -11.52 -1.01
CA SER A 279 -2.59 -12.14 -2.35
C SER A 279 -3.52 -11.36 -3.27
N PRO A 280 -3.39 -11.52 -4.61
CA PRO A 280 -4.23 -10.79 -5.55
C PRO A 280 -5.74 -11.05 -5.45
N ASP A 281 -6.16 -12.13 -4.80
CA ASP A 281 -7.56 -12.50 -4.54
C ASP A 281 -8.00 -12.25 -3.09
N ASP A 282 -7.16 -11.62 -2.28
CA ASP A 282 -7.35 -11.33 -0.86
C ASP A 282 -7.53 -12.57 0.03
N SER A 283 -7.33 -13.79 -0.50
CA SER A 283 -7.53 -15.04 0.25
C SER A 283 -6.42 -15.39 1.23
N VAL A 284 -5.25 -14.75 1.08
CA VAL A 284 -4.04 -15.02 1.84
C VAL A 284 -3.35 -13.73 2.24
N ILE A 285 -2.86 -13.67 3.48
CA ILE A 285 -1.84 -12.71 3.91
C ILE A 285 -0.47 -13.37 3.99
N TYR A 286 0.56 -12.64 3.53
CA TYR A 286 1.95 -12.98 3.75
C TYR A 286 2.52 -12.02 4.78
N VAL A 287 3.22 -12.54 5.80
CA VAL A 287 3.65 -11.76 6.97
C VAL A 287 5.14 -11.98 7.23
N THR A 288 5.94 -10.90 7.19
CA THR A 288 7.35 -10.97 7.62
C THR A 288 7.43 -11.02 9.13
N ASN A 289 8.23 -11.93 9.67
CA ASN A 289 8.49 -12.07 11.10
C ASN A 289 9.95 -11.73 11.40
N ASN A 290 10.17 -10.53 11.93
CA ASN A 290 11.49 -9.91 12.04
C ASN A 290 12.49 -10.75 12.83
N LYS A 291 12.14 -11.22 14.04
CA LYS A 291 13.05 -11.98 14.90
C LYS A 291 13.29 -13.42 14.45
N SER A 292 12.29 -14.05 13.85
CA SER A 292 12.41 -15.45 13.40
C SER A 292 13.03 -15.58 12.01
N GLY A 293 13.20 -14.48 11.27
CA GLY A 293 13.77 -14.52 9.92
C GLY A 293 12.86 -15.19 8.88
N THR A 294 11.54 -15.14 9.07
CA THR A 294 10.60 -15.92 8.26
C THR A 294 9.54 -15.03 7.61
N VAL A 295 8.98 -15.54 6.52
CA VAL A 295 7.68 -15.11 5.97
C VAL A 295 6.67 -16.23 6.19
N ARG A 296 5.49 -15.89 6.70
CA ARG A 296 4.36 -16.80 6.89
C ARG A 296 3.27 -16.53 5.89
N LYS A 297 2.66 -17.60 5.37
CA LYS A 297 1.48 -17.60 4.52
C LYS A 297 0.29 -18.02 5.37
N VAL A 298 -0.73 -17.18 5.50
CA VAL A 298 -1.88 -17.40 6.40
C VAL A 298 -3.18 -17.13 5.65
N SER A 299 -4.16 -18.00 5.81
CA SER A 299 -5.51 -17.82 5.24
C SER A 299 -6.22 -16.63 5.88
N THR A 300 -6.81 -15.77 5.07
CA THR A 300 -7.65 -14.64 5.56
C THR A 300 -9.03 -15.10 6.03
N THR A 301 -9.50 -16.25 5.51
CA THR A 301 -10.82 -16.82 5.83
C THR A 301 -10.81 -17.63 7.11
N THR A 302 -9.77 -18.49 7.29
CA THR A 302 -9.72 -19.40 8.46
C THR A 302 -8.74 -18.97 9.53
N GLY A 303 -7.83 -18.04 9.21
CA GLY A 303 -6.72 -17.64 10.10
C GLY A 303 -5.62 -18.71 10.25
N GLU A 304 -5.68 -19.80 9.47
CA GLU A 304 -4.74 -20.91 9.56
C GLU A 304 -3.42 -20.66 8.84
N LEU A 305 -2.35 -21.23 9.38
CA LEU A 305 -1.02 -21.22 8.76
C LEU A 305 -1.00 -22.16 7.55
N LEU A 306 -0.74 -21.62 6.36
CA LEU A 306 -0.65 -22.39 5.11
C LEU A 306 0.80 -22.70 4.69
N GLY A 307 1.78 -21.95 5.21
CA GLY A 307 3.18 -22.16 4.88
C GLY A 307 4.12 -21.21 5.60
N VAL A 308 5.40 -21.59 5.66
CA VAL A 308 6.49 -20.78 6.27
C VAL A 308 7.74 -20.95 5.44
N VAL A 309 8.47 -19.87 5.24
CA VAL A 309 9.80 -19.88 4.63
C VAL A 309 10.77 -19.01 5.42
N SER A 310 12.02 -19.47 5.59
CA SER A 310 13.11 -18.65 6.10
C SER A 310 13.72 -17.86 4.94
N THR A 311 13.73 -16.53 5.03
CA THR A 311 14.27 -15.65 3.96
C THR A 311 15.61 -15.05 4.31
N GLY A 312 15.93 -14.95 5.60
CA GLY A 312 17.16 -14.34 6.11
C GLY A 312 16.91 -13.62 7.43
N ARG A 313 17.97 -12.99 7.97
CA ARG A 313 17.91 -12.30 9.25
C ARG A 313 17.22 -10.94 9.14
N GLU A 314 16.24 -10.72 10.01
CA GLU A 314 15.45 -9.49 10.09
C GLU A 314 14.76 -9.09 8.77
N PRO A 315 13.84 -9.92 8.23
CA PRO A 315 13.02 -9.49 7.11
C PRO A 315 12.20 -8.25 7.50
N ARG A 316 12.30 -7.21 6.68
CA ARG A 316 11.70 -5.89 6.97
C ARG A 316 10.40 -5.69 6.19
N THR A 317 10.51 -5.22 4.98
CA THR A 317 9.40 -5.02 4.06
C THR A 317 9.43 -6.06 2.96
N MET A 318 8.31 -6.25 2.31
CA MET A 318 8.17 -7.08 1.12
C MET A 318 7.12 -6.49 0.20
N VAL A 319 7.24 -6.80 -1.08
CA VAL A 319 6.19 -6.56 -2.08
C VAL A 319 5.90 -7.85 -2.81
N MET A 320 4.70 -7.94 -3.36
CA MET A 320 4.27 -9.05 -4.20
C MET A 320 4.39 -8.68 -5.67
N SER A 321 4.74 -9.65 -6.51
CA SER A 321 4.63 -9.51 -7.96
C SER A 321 3.18 -9.28 -8.38
N THR A 322 2.98 -8.62 -9.52
CA THR A 322 1.63 -8.29 -10.01
C THR A 322 0.75 -9.52 -10.24
N ASP A 323 1.37 -10.62 -10.66
CA ASP A 323 0.71 -11.92 -10.89
C ASP A 323 0.53 -12.75 -9.61
N GLY A 324 1.05 -12.30 -8.47
CA GLY A 324 0.97 -12.98 -7.19
C GLY A 324 1.84 -14.22 -7.04
N THR A 325 2.70 -14.54 -8.02
CA THR A 325 3.51 -15.78 -8.00
C THR A 325 4.81 -15.64 -7.22
N ALA A 326 5.29 -14.42 -6.98
CA ALA A 326 6.52 -14.14 -6.24
C ALA A 326 6.36 -13.06 -5.17
N LEU A 327 7.17 -13.17 -4.09
CA LEU A 327 7.39 -12.12 -3.10
C LEU A 327 8.85 -11.67 -3.16
N TYR A 328 9.08 -10.38 -3.01
CA TYR A 328 10.40 -9.78 -2.91
C TYR A 328 10.58 -9.24 -1.50
N VAL A 329 11.50 -9.85 -0.72
CA VAL A 329 11.66 -9.63 0.72
C VAL A 329 13.04 -9.07 1.01
N VAL A 330 13.14 -7.90 1.63
CA VAL A 330 14.43 -7.35 2.07
C VAL A 330 14.80 -7.89 3.44
N ASN A 331 15.99 -8.44 3.56
CA ASN A 331 16.56 -8.99 4.79
C ASN A 331 17.67 -8.07 5.31
N TYR A 332 17.36 -7.31 6.35
CA TYR A 332 18.12 -6.15 6.82
C TYR A 332 19.53 -6.47 7.31
N LEU A 333 19.72 -7.61 7.99
CA LEU A 333 21.02 -8.01 8.55
C LEU A 333 21.82 -8.94 7.64
N ASP A 334 21.24 -9.41 6.55
CA ASP A 334 21.94 -10.26 5.58
C ASP A 334 22.28 -9.50 4.29
N ASP A 335 21.83 -8.25 4.16
CA ASP A 335 22.09 -7.38 3.02
C ASP A 335 21.66 -8.01 1.67
N VAL A 336 20.50 -8.69 1.67
CA VAL A 336 19.94 -9.37 0.51
C VAL A 336 18.48 -9.04 0.26
N LEU A 337 18.10 -9.07 -1.00
CA LEU A 337 16.74 -9.20 -1.48
C LEU A 337 16.47 -10.67 -1.81
N ALA A 338 15.54 -11.31 -1.11
CA ALA A 338 15.11 -12.67 -1.36
C ALA A 338 13.85 -12.68 -2.22
N LYS A 339 13.82 -13.52 -3.26
CA LYS A 339 12.68 -13.83 -4.07
C LYS A 339 12.09 -15.15 -3.62
N VAL A 340 10.81 -15.15 -3.24
CA VAL A 340 10.09 -16.31 -2.70
C VAL A 340 8.97 -16.69 -3.65
N ARG A 341 8.90 -17.94 -4.07
CA ARG A 341 7.76 -18.48 -4.81
C ARG A 341 6.58 -18.72 -3.87
N THR A 342 5.41 -18.18 -4.22
CA THR A 342 4.23 -18.18 -3.33
C THR A 342 3.49 -19.51 -3.28
N SER A 343 3.62 -20.35 -4.33
CA SER A 343 2.91 -21.64 -4.44
C SER A 343 3.39 -22.64 -3.39
N ASP A 344 4.69 -22.74 -3.16
CA ASP A 344 5.33 -23.71 -2.24
C ASP A 344 6.14 -23.08 -1.10
N MET A 345 6.16 -21.74 -1.03
CA MET A 345 6.92 -20.98 -0.03
C MET A 345 8.42 -21.31 -0.04
N MET A 346 9.06 -21.35 -1.20
CA MET A 346 10.50 -21.55 -1.35
C MET A 346 11.22 -20.28 -1.78
N VAL A 347 12.39 -20.02 -1.20
CA VAL A 347 13.34 -19.01 -1.72
C VAL A 347 13.92 -19.56 -3.02
N ILE A 348 13.63 -18.87 -4.13
CA ILE A 348 14.09 -19.26 -5.48
C ILE A 348 15.30 -18.45 -5.94
N GLN A 349 15.54 -17.28 -5.34
CA GLN A 349 16.72 -16.47 -5.60
C GLN A 349 17.02 -15.53 -4.42
N GLN A 350 18.29 -15.22 -4.24
CA GLN A 350 18.77 -14.14 -3.37
C GLN A 350 19.81 -13.32 -4.11
N VAL A 351 19.68 -11.99 -4.05
CA VAL A 351 20.62 -11.05 -4.67
C VAL A 351 21.12 -10.06 -3.62
N PRO A 352 22.40 -9.65 -3.68
CA PRO A 352 22.94 -8.66 -2.74
C PRO A 352 22.32 -7.29 -2.98
N THR A 353 22.07 -6.55 -1.88
CA THR A 353 21.51 -5.19 -1.94
C THR A 353 22.47 -4.11 -1.45
N GLY A 354 23.63 -4.50 -0.91
CA GLY A 354 24.48 -3.59 -0.15
C GLY A 354 23.97 -3.44 1.29
N ASP A 355 24.35 -2.36 1.99
CA ASP A 355 24.23 -2.26 3.44
C ASP A 355 22.79 -1.93 3.90
N ARG A 356 22.19 -2.87 4.62
CA ARG A 356 20.94 -2.73 5.38
C ARG A 356 19.73 -2.33 4.54
N PRO A 357 19.24 -3.20 3.64
CA PRO A 357 18.03 -2.95 2.89
C PRO A 357 16.82 -2.87 3.83
N ILE A 358 15.98 -1.84 3.67
CA ILE A 358 14.92 -1.57 4.63
C ILE A 358 13.55 -1.34 3.98
N GLY A 359 13.52 -0.74 2.79
CA GLY A 359 12.32 -0.50 1.99
C GLY A 359 12.39 -1.21 0.65
N VAL A 360 11.27 -1.68 0.15
CA VAL A 360 11.14 -2.26 -1.20
C VAL A 360 9.80 -1.87 -1.81
N THR A 361 9.81 -1.54 -3.09
CA THR A 361 8.61 -1.25 -3.87
C THR A 361 8.73 -1.83 -5.28
N LEU A 362 7.59 -2.11 -5.91
CA LEU A 362 7.49 -2.63 -7.27
C LEU A 362 6.90 -1.57 -8.20
N ASP A 363 7.54 -1.30 -9.31
CA ASP A 363 6.92 -0.64 -10.45
C ASP A 363 6.29 -1.72 -11.36
N ALA A 364 4.99 -1.89 -11.24
CA ALA A 364 4.24 -2.89 -12.00
C ALA A 364 4.27 -2.69 -13.53
N GLN A 365 4.57 -1.46 -14.00
CA GLN A 365 4.61 -1.17 -15.44
C GLN A 365 5.93 -1.61 -16.09
N THR A 366 7.01 -1.62 -15.31
CA THR A 366 8.36 -1.97 -15.81
C THR A 366 8.89 -3.27 -15.23
N SER A 367 8.15 -3.93 -14.31
CA SER A 367 8.60 -5.10 -13.52
C SER A 367 9.90 -4.83 -12.75
N ARG A 368 10.17 -3.55 -12.41
CA ARG A 368 11.36 -3.16 -11.66
C ARG A 368 11.07 -3.08 -10.17
N ILE A 369 11.98 -3.67 -9.40
CA ILE A 369 11.96 -3.67 -7.95
C ILE A 369 12.99 -2.65 -7.46
N TRP A 370 12.53 -1.67 -6.69
CA TRP A 370 13.37 -0.65 -6.08
C TRP A 370 13.58 -0.98 -4.62
N VAL A 371 14.84 -0.97 -4.18
CA VAL A 371 15.25 -1.26 -2.81
C VAL A 371 15.95 -0.06 -2.21
N ALA A 372 15.46 0.42 -1.05
CA ALA A 372 16.14 1.45 -0.27
C ALA A 372 17.06 0.81 0.77
N ASN A 373 18.32 1.23 0.75
CA ASN A 373 19.32 0.87 1.77
C ASN A 373 19.45 1.96 2.81
N TYR A 374 19.51 1.56 4.07
CA TYR A 374 19.67 2.49 5.19
C TYR A 374 20.98 3.31 5.13
N SER A 375 22.00 2.78 4.46
CA SER A 375 23.29 3.45 4.24
C SER A 375 23.26 4.61 3.24
N GLY A 376 22.12 4.86 2.56
CA GLY A 376 21.95 6.00 1.67
C GLY A 376 22.09 5.67 0.19
N SER A 377 21.55 4.56 -0.26
CA SER A 377 21.43 4.23 -1.70
C SER A 377 20.09 3.58 -2.03
N LEU A 378 19.67 3.75 -3.29
CA LEU A 378 18.60 2.97 -3.89
C LEU A 378 19.21 2.02 -4.91
N LEU A 379 18.73 0.77 -4.92
CA LEU A 379 19.07 -0.20 -5.95
C LEU A 379 17.82 -0.51 -6.76
N VAL A 380 18.01 -0.69 -8.06
CA VAL A 380 16.94 -1.09 -8.97
C VAL A 380 17.30 -2.45 -9.55
N PHE A 381 16.37 -3.38 -9.41
CA PHE A 381 16.44 -4.71 -9.99
C PHE A 381 15.37 -4.85 -11.06
N GLU A 382 15.69 -5.54 -12.13
CA GLU A 382 14.73 -5.99 -13.13
C GLU A 382 14.48 -7.47 -12.93
N ASP A 383 13.21 -7.88 -12.98
CA ASP A 383 12.80 -9.26 -12.92
C ASP A 383 12.43 -9.71 -14.34
N ALA A 384 13.35 -10.39 -15.04
CA ALA A 384 13.27 -10.70 -16.47
C ALA A 384 13.74 -12.11 -16.82
#